data_f1b623c0fdf3da0cfc6b59e8696a433f
#
_entry.id   f1b623c0fdf3da0cfc6b59e8696a433f
#
_cell.length_a   1.000
_cell.length_b   1.000
_cell.length_c   1.000
_cell.angle_alpha   90.00
_cell.angle_beta   90.00
_cell.angle_gamma   90.00
#
_symmetry.space_group_name_H-M   'P 1'
#
loop_
_entity.id
_entity.type
_entity.pdbx_description
1 polymer ?
#
loop_
_entity_poly.entity_id
_entity_poly.type
_entity_poly.pdbx_seq_one_letter_code
_entity_poly.pdbx_strand_id
1 'polypeptide(L)' 'MRIEEAIVYVIAARNGGMTTDQLADAINRQGLHRRRAGLPVTSKQVYAVICRFPDMFTKEAGRIMLMI' A
#
# COMPACT_ATOMS: atom_id res chain seq x y z
N MET A 1 -3.54 -3.56 11.37
CA MET A 1 -2.72 -2.41 10.96
C MET A 1 -3.55 -1.38 10.24
N ARG A 2 -3.16 -0.12 10.35
CA ARG A 2 -3.73 0.91 9.49
C ARG A 2 -3.24 0.66 8.07
N ILE A 3 -3.99 1.16 7.09
CA ILE A 3 -3.66 0.90 5.69
C ILE A 3 -2.28 1.45 5.30
N GLU A 4 -1.90 2.62 5.80
CA GLU A 4 -0.57 3.17 5.51
C GLU A 4 0.54 2.31 6.10
N GLU A 5 0.32 1.75 7.29
CA GLU A 5 1.27 0.82 7.90
C GLU A 5 1.40 -0.47 7.10
N ALA A 6 0.28 -0.97 6.61
CA ALA A 6 0.28 -2.18 5.79
C ALA A 6 1.05 -1.97 4.49
N ILE A 7 0.89 -0.81 3.87
CA ILE A 7 1.61 -0.47 2.64
C ILE A 7 3.12 -0.44 2.92
N VAL A 8 3.53 0.22 4.00
CA VAL A 8 4.94 0.30 4.37
C VAL A 8 5.50 -1.10 4.60
N TYR A 9 4.76 -1.93 5.33
CA TYR A 9 5.19 -3.29 5.63
C TYR A 9 5.43 -4.11 4.36
N VAL A 10 4.49 -4.04 3.43
CA VAL A 10 4.57 -4.82 2.19
C VAL A 10 5.75 -4.37 1.33
N ILE A 11 5.94 -3.06 1.17
CA ILE A 11 7.04 -2.54 0.36
C ILE A 11 8.38 -2.89 1.01
N ALA A 12 8.50 -2.73 2.32
CA ALA A 12 9.73 -3.02 3.04
C ALA A 12 10.07 -4.51 2.95
N ALA A 13 9.07 -5.37 3.08
CA ALA A 13 9.28 -6.82 3.03
C ALA A 13 9.76 -7.26 1.64
N ARG A 14 9.25 -6.62 0.59
CA ARG A 14 9.65 -6.94 -0.78
C ARG A 14 10.98 -6.29 -1.16
N ASN A 15 11.35 -5.23 -0.46
CA ASN A 15 12.56 -4.47 -0.73
C ASN A 15 12.59 -3.90 -2.15
N GLY A 16 11.46 -3.34 -2.59
CA GLY A 16 11.36 -2.75 -3.92
C GLY A 16 10.02 -2.12 -4.17
N GLY A 17 9.92 -1.35 -5.24
CA GLY A 17 8.69 -0.66 -5.61
C GLY A 17 7.61 -1.62 -6.07
N MET A 18 6.36 -1.24 -5.81
CA MET A 18 5.19 -2.04 -6.19
C MET A 18 4.11 -1.13 -6.74
N THR A 19 3.31 -1.66 -7.65
CA THR A 19 2.15 -0.93 -8.17
C THR A 19 1.05 -0.93 -7.11
N THR A 20 0.07 -0.02 -7.27
CA THR A 20 -1.06 0.01 -6.35
C THR A 20 -1.86 -1.29 -6.37
N ASP A 21 -1.97 -1.92 -7.52
CA ASP A 21 -2.66 -3.21 -7.64
C ASP A 21 -1.91 -4.30 -6.88
N GLN A 22 -0.59 -4.33 -6.99
CA GLN A 22 0.23 -5.30 -6.28
C GLN A 22 0.14 -5.08 -4.77
N LEU A 23 0.14 -3.82 -4.33
CA LEU A 23 0.01 -3.49 -2.92
C LEU A 23 -1.34 -3.93 -2.37
N ALA A 24 -2.42 -3.62 -3.08
CA ALA A 24 -3.76 -4.03 -2.64
C ALA A 24 -3.86 -5.55 -2.55
N ASP A 25 -3.37 -6.25 -3.55
CA ASP A 25 -3.40 -7.71 -3.58
C ASP A 25 -2.62 -8.31 -2.41
N ALA A 26 -1.41 -7.81 -2.16
CA ALA A 26 -0.58 -8.33 -1.08
C ALA A 26 -1.21 -8.08 0.28
N ILE A 27 -1.77 -6.89 0.49
CA ILE A 27 -2.44 -6.56 1.75
C ILE A 27 -3.63 -7.49 1.99
N ASN A 28 -4.42 -7.75 0.95
CA ASN A 28 -5.59 -8.62 1.06
C ASN A 28 -5.19 -10.07 1.32
N ARG A 29 -4.20 -10.58 0.60
CA ARG A 29 -3.75 -11.96 0.75
C ARG A 29 -3.17 -12.22 2.13
N GLN A 30 -2.46 -11.26 2.69
CA GLN A 30 -1.82 -11.40 3.99
C GLN A 30 -2.72 -10.96 5.14
N GLY A 31 -3.89 -10.41 4.85
CA GLY A 31 -4.83 -9.98 5.88
C GLY A 31 -4.28 -8.86 6.75
N LEU A 32 -3.46 -7.98 6.19
CA LEU A 32 -2.79 -6.95 6.97
C LEU A 32 -3.70 -5.79 7.36
N HIS A 33 -4.76 -5.56 6.61
CA HIS A 33 -5.71 -4.50 6.90
C HIS A 33 -7.09 -4.95 6.47
N ARG A 34 -8.08 -4.70 7.31
CA ARG A 34 -9.47 -5.02 7.00
C ARG A 34 -10.29 -3.74 7.05
N ARG A 35 -11.05 -3.54 6.00
CA ARG A 35 -12.00 -2.46 5.93
C ARG A 35 -13.22 -2.80 6.78
N ARG A 36 -14.00 -1.76 7.10
CA ARG A 36 -15.31 -1.94 7.72
C ARG A 36 -16.13 -2.90 6.86
N ALA A 37 -16.85 -3.81 7.47
CA ALA A 37 -17.65 -4.85 6.82
C ALA A 37 -16.81 -5.92 6.09
N GLY A 38 -15.51 -5.98 6.32
CA GLY A 38 -14.66 -7.03 5.76
C GLY A 38 -14.40 -6.93 4.27
N LEU A 39 -14.66 -5.78 3.66
CA LEU A 39 -14.41 -5.59 2.23
C LEU A 39 -12.91 -5.55 1.95
N PRO A 40 -12.48 -6.04 0.77
CA PRO A 40 -11.06 -6.00 0.42
C PRO A 40 -10.59 -4.59 0.14
N VAL A 41 -9.29 -4.37 0.33
CA VAL A 41 -8.63 -3.12 -0.02
C VAL A 41 -8.52 -3.05 -1.54
N THR A 42 -8.79 -1.89 -2.12
CA THR A 42 -8.71 -1.68 -3.56
C THR A 42 -7.48 -0.86 -3.91
N SER A 43 -7.02 -0.95 -5.18
CA SER A 43 -5.91 -0.15 -5.65
C SER A 43 -6.20 1.35 -5.55
N LYS A 44 -7.46 1.72 -5.74
CA LYS A 44 -7.90 3.11 -5.62
C LYS A 44 -7.71 3.64 -4.20
N GLN A 45 -8.02 2.83 -3.21
CA GLN A 45 -7.80 3.20 -1.81
C GLN A 45 -6.31 3.32 -1.49
N VAL A 46 -5.51 2.40 -2.00
CA VAL A 46 -4.06 2.45 -1.81
C VAL A 46 -3.53 3.76 -2.38
N TYR A 47 -3.94 4.10 -3.60
CA TYR A 47 -3.51 5.34 -4.23
C TYR A 47 -3.92 6.57 -3.42
N ALA A 48 -5.15 6.59 -2.91
CA ALA A 48 -5.65 7.70 -2.11
C ALA A 48 -4.80 7.87 -0.84
N VAL A 49 -4.45 6.77 -0.19
CA VAL A 49 -3.62 6.81 1.01
C VAL A 49 -2.21 7.33 0.69
N ILE A 50 -1.63 6.87 -0.41
CA ILE A 50 -0.31 7.32 -0.83
C ILE A 50 -0.30 8.84 -1.06
N CYS A 51 -1.35 9.38 -1.66
CA CYS A 51 -1.47 10.82 -1.89
C CYS A 51 -1.60 11.59 -0.57
N ARG A 52 -2.11 10.96 0.48
CA ARG A 52 -2.26 11.60 1.79
C ARG A 52 -0.96 11.62 2.59
N PHE A 53 0.00 10.80 2.22
CA PHE A 53 1.28 10.69 2.94
C PHE A 53 2.46 10.90 1.98
N PRO A 54 2.57 12.09 1.39
CA PRO A 54 3.64 12.34 0.41
C PRO A 54 5.03 12.30 1.00
N ASP A 55 5.14 12.42 2.33
CA ASP A 55 6.44 12.34 3.01
C ASP A 55 6.91 10.89 3.21
N MET A 56 6.01 9.94 3.05
CA MET A 56 6.32 8.52 3.28
C MET A 56 6.53 7.74 2.00
N PHE A 57 5.89 8.15 0.92
CA PHE A 57 5.88 7.39 -0.33
C PHE A 57 6.23 8.27 -1.51
N THR A 58 6.92 7.70 -2.48
CA THR A 58 7.16 8.35 -3.76
C THR A 58 6.69 7.42 -4.87
N LYS A 59 6.29 8.02 -5.98
CA LYS A 59 5.84 7.27 -7.15
C LYS A 59 6.84 7.48 -8.28
N GLU A 60 7.32 6.37 -8.83
CA GLU A 60 8.30 6.42 -9.90
C GLU A 60 8.02 5.30 -10.89
N ALA A 61 7.84 5.65 -12.15
CA ALA A 61 7.54 4.70 -13.23
C ALA A 61 6.33 3.81 -12.89
N GLY A 62 5.32 4.36 -12.25
CA GLY A 62 4.10 3.64 -11.88
C GLY A 62 4.24 2.77 -10.65
N ARG A 63 5.39 2.77 -9.99
CA ARG A 63 5.62 1.99 -8.78
C ARG A 63 5.72 2.90 -7.57
N ILE A 64 5.19 2.40 -6.46
CA ILE A 64 5.23 3.12 -5.19
C ILE A 64 6.44 2.63 -4.41
N MET A 65 7.22 3.57 -3.90
CA MET A 65 8.42 3.28 -3.15
C MET A 65 8.42 4.05 -1.84
N LEU A 66 9.16 3.56 -0.86
CA LEU A 66 9.30 4.29 0.41
C LEU A 66 10.30 5.42 0.24
N MET A 67 9.99 6.56 0.83
CA MET A 67 10.91 7.69 0.92
C MET A 67 11.70 7.55 2.21
N ILE A 68 12.82 6.92 2.09
CA ILE A 68 13.69 6.72 3.24
C ILE A 68 14.94 7.53 3.08
#